data_385478635adade5ad60798e9d46fe0e5
#
_entry.id   385478635adade5ad60798e9d46fe0e5
#
_cell.length_a   1.000
_cell.length_b   1.000
_cell.length_c   1.000
_cell.angle_alpha   90.00
_cell.angle_beta   90.00
_cell.angle_gamma   90.00
#
_symmetry.space_group_name_H-M   'P 1'
#
loop_
_entity.id
_entity.type
_entity.pdbx_description
1 polymer ?
#
loop_
_entity_poly.entity_id
_entity_poly.type
_entity_poly.pdbx_seq_one_letter_code
_entity_poly.pdbx_strand_id
1 'polypeptide(L)'
;MLRKSFYTKKDNFALSYSFSVDDAVIIYSFTCSDTAIVKENLSLNGERLIERLGNTASFTYDGEERIYSDLSSNLLFLRRLYFDTHFYKNEILNKWYSFLKRSVYINCNTRQIINYDNNVNLGIDEYLKKKNILTFLLR
;
A
#
# COMPACT_ATOMS: atom_id res chain seq x y z
N MET A 1 0.38 -11.19 -9.43
CA MET A 1 -0.64 -11.20 -10.50
C MET A 1 -1.95 -10.70 -9.88
N LEU A 2 -2.37 -9.50 -10.23
CA LEU A 2 -3.66 -8.95 -9.78
C LEU A 2 -4.76 -9.64 -10.60
N ARG A 3 -5.66 -10.36 -9.92
CA ARG A 3 -6.76 -11.06 -10.60
C ARG A 3 -8.00 -10.18 -10.59
N LYS A 4 -8.60 -10.02 -11.75
CA LYS A 4 -9.89 -9.38 -11.95
C LYS A 4 -10.99 -10.12 -11.18
N SER A 5 -11.87 -9.41 -10.53
CA SER A 5 -13.06 -10.01 -9.94
C SER A 5 -13.95 -10.58 -11.05
N PHE A 6 -14.42 -11.82 -10.89
CA PHE A 6 -15.29 -12.50 -11.86
C PHE A 6 -16.59 -11.76 -12.18
N TYR A 7 -16.95 -10.76 -11.37
CA TYR A 7 -18.22 -10.03 -11.47
C TYR A 7 -18.12 -8.65 -12.11
N THR A 8 -16.92 -8.16 -12.43
CA THR A 8 -16.76 -6.84 -13.04
C THR A 8 -16.38 -6.94 -14.51
N LYS A 9 -17.23 -6.39 -15.38
CA LYS A 9 -16.94 -6.17 -16.81
C LYS A 9 -15.99 -4.99 -17.08
N LYS A 10 -15.48 -4.35 -16.01
CA LYS A 10 -14.58 -3.19 -16.14
C LYS A 10 -13.15 -3.67 -16.33
N ASP A 11 -12.45 -3.08 -17.29
CA ASP A 11 -11.05 -3.38 -17.56
C ASP A 11 -10.11 -2.85 -16.47
N ASN A 12 -10.58 -1.90 -15.65
CA ASN A 12 -9.83 -1.32 -14.55
C ASN A 12 -10.63 -1.41 -13.26
N PHE A 13 -9.92 -1.59 -12.15
CA PHE A 13 -10.47 -1.40 -10.80
C PHE A 13 -9.66 -0.35 -10.04
N ALA A 14 -10.34 0.41 -9.19
CA ALA A 14 -9.74 1.43 -8.36
C ALA A 14 -9.96 1.11 -6.89
N LEU A 15 -8.95 1.37 -6.08
CA LEU A 15 -8.98 1.28 -4.63
C LEU A 15 -8.56 2.63 -4.04
N SER A 16 -9.22 3.03 -2.96
CA SER A 16 -8.88 4.23 -2.22
C SER A 16 -8.97 3.95 -0.73
N TYR A 17 -7.98 4.38 0.00
CA TYR A 17 -7.85 4.21 1.44
C TYR A 17 -7.63 5.55 2.10
N SER A 18 -8.28 5.77 3.24
CA SER A 18 -8.05 6.91 4.11
C SER A 18 -7.48 6.43 5.44
N PHE A 19 -6.41 7.05 5.88
CA PHE A 19 -5.73 6.75 7.14
C PHE A 19 -5.66 8.00 7.98
N SER A 20 -5.86 7.85 9.29
CA SER A 20 -5.56 8.88 10.27
C SER A 20 -4.30 8.47 11.03
N VAL A 21 -3.28 9.32 10.99
CA VAL A 21 -1.99 9.10 11.66
C VAL A 21 -1.69 10.34 12.49
N ASP A 22 -1.74 10.20 13.81
CA ASP A 22 -1.78 11.32 14.73
C ASP A 22 -2.94 12.28 14.33
N ASP A 23 -2.67 13.57 14.07
CA ASP A 23 -3.66 14.54 13.60
C ASP A 23 -3.69 14.71 12.08
N ALA A 24 -2.95 13.89 11.35
CA ALA A 24 -2.85 13.97 9.90
C ALA A 24 -3.76 12.98 9.19
N VAL A 25 -4.28 13.37 8.03
CA VAL A 25 -5.08 12.53 7.14
C VAL A 25 -4.27 12.20 5.90
N ILE A 26 -4.10 10.91 5.65
CA ILE A 26 -3.45 10.36 4.46
C ILE A 26 -4.52 9.71 3.59
N ILE A 27 -4.60 10.11 2.32
CA ILE A 27 -5.43 9.43 1.34
C ILE A 27 -4.52 8.82 0.29
N TYR A 28 -4.61 7.50 0.14
CA TYR A 28 -3.84 6.74 -0.82
C TYR A 28 -4.77 5.97 -1.75
N SER A 29 -4.60 6.16 -3.05
CA SER A 29 -5.43 5.50 -4.06
C SER A 29 -4.61 5.02 -5.24
N PHE A 30 -5.07 3.93 -5.85
CA PHE A 30 -4.51 3.44 -7.09
C PHE A 30 -5.57 2.77 -7.98
N THR A 31 -5.32 2.80 -9.27
CA THR A 31 -6.13 2.15 -10.29
C THR A 31 -5.26 1.13 -11.01
N CYS A 32 -5.76 -0.08 -11.12
CA CYS A 32 -5.10 -1.18 -11.83
C CYS A 32 -5.94 -1.67 -12.99
N SER A 33 -5.27 -2.03 -14.07
CA SER A 33 -5.79 -2.95 -15.09
C SER A 33 -5.44 -4.39 -14.70
N ASP A 34 -5.78 -5.35 -15.58
CA ASP A 34 -5.41 -6.76 -15.35
C ASP A 34 -3.89 -6.99 -15.27
N THR A 35 -3.10 -6.11 -15.88
CA THR A 35 -1.66 -6.32 -16.06
C THR A 35 -0.81 -5.17 -15.51
N ALA A 36 -1.40 -4.02 -15.23
CA ALA A 36 -0.61 -2.82 -14.92
C ALA A 36 -1.28 -1.90 -13.90
N ILE A 37 -0.47 -1.12 -13.22
CA ILE A 37 -0.89 0.02 -12.42
C ILE A 37 -1.05 1.21 -13.37
N VAL A 38 -2.28 1.71 -13.49
CA VAL A 38 -2.65 2.80 -14.40
C VAL A 38 -2.46 4.15 -13.74
N LYS A 39 -2.89 4.27 -12.48
CA LYS A 39 -2.77 5.49 -11.66
C LYS A 39 -2.40 5.16 -10.24
N GLU A 40 -1.71 6.07 -9.59
CA GLU A 40 -1.41 6.00 -8.17
C GLU A 40 -1.31 7.41 -7.61
N ASN A 41 -2.01 7.70 -6.51
CA ASN A 41 -2.00 9.00 -5.88
C ASN A 41 -1.85 8.86 -4.37
N LEU A 42 -1.13 9.80 -3.78
CA LEU A 42 -1.00 9.98 -2.34
C LEU A 42 -1.20 11.44 -1.99
N SER A 43 -2.00 11.71 -0.99
CA SER A 43 -2.11 13.04 -0.39
C SER A 43 -1.97 12.98 1.12
N LEU A 44 -1.40 14.05 1.68
CA LEU A 44 -1.25 14.27 3.12
C LEU A 44 -1.94 15.60 3.45
N ASN A 45 -2.95 15.58 4.31
CA ASN A 45 -3.76 16.74 4.71
C ASN A 45 -4.34 17.52 3.50
N GLY A 46 -4.68 16.81 2.42
CA GLY A 46 -5.19 17.39 1.19
C GLY A 46 -4.11 17.85 0.19
N GLU A 47 -2.86 17.95 0.60
CA GLU A 47 -1.74 18.23 -0.29
C GLU A 47 -1.34 16.97 -1.05
N ARG A 48 -1.22 17.08 -2.39
CA ARG A 48 -0.84 15.96 -3.25
C ARG A 48 0.66 15.76 -3.22
N LEU A 49 1.08 14.57 -2.78
CA LEU A 49 2.49 14.18 -2.72
C LEU A 49 2.90 13.27 -3.86
N ILE A 50 2.04 12.36 -4.27
CA ILE A 50 2.29 11.45 -5.40
C ILE A 50 1.21 11.64 -6.44
N GLU A 51 1.63 11.75 -7.69
CA GLU A 51 0.79 11.61 -8.87
C GLU A 51 1.49 10.71 -9.88
N ARG A 52 0.92 9.54 -10.15
CA ARG A 52 1.42 8.61 -11.14
C ARG A 52 0.40 8.38 -12.24
N LEU A 53 0.88 8.38 -13.47
CA LEU A 53 0.13 7.97 -14.65
C LEU A 53 0.99 7.01 -15.49
N GLY A 54 0.57 5.76 -15.55
CA GLY A 54 1.31 4.70 -16.25
C GLY A 54 2.71 4.49 -15.68
N ASN A 55 3.72 4.69 -16.51
CA ASN A 55 5.13 4.49 -16.16
C ASN A 55 5.87 5.76 -15.70
N THR A 56 5.15 6.87 -15.54
CA THR A 56 5.71 8.13 -15.04
C THR A 56 5.00 8.54 -13.76
N ALA A 57 5.76 9.08 -12.81
CA ALA A 57 5.20 9.65 -11.58
C ALA A 57 5.97 10.90 -11.16
N SER A 58 5.27 11.80 -10.48
CA SER A 58 5.89 12.85 -9.70
C SER A 58 5.75 12.59 -8.20
N PHE A 59 6.72 13.05 -7.45
CA PHE A 59 6.70 13.14 -6.00
C PHE A 59 7.03 14.57 -5.60
N THR A 60 6.07 15.24 -4.99
CA THR A 60 6.20 16.61 -4.51
C THR A 60 6.29 16.61 -2.99
N TYR A 61 7.33 17.23 -2.45
CA TYR A 61 7.52 17.35 -1.01
C TYR A 61 8.26 18.66 -0.71
N ASP A 62 7.71 19.44 0.23
CA ASP A 62 8.27 20.73 0.67
C ASP A 62 8.56 21.69 -0.50
N GLY A 63 7.63 21.74 -1.48
CA GLY A 63 7.74 22.58 -2.67
C GLY A 63 8.69 22.08 -3.75
N GLU A 64 9.41 20.98 -3.52
CA GLU A 64 10.26 20.35 -4.51
C GLU A 64 9.51 19.22 -5.22
N GLU A 65 9.47 19.25 -6.55
CA GLU A 65 8.92 18.19 -7.37
C GLU A 65 10.05 17.37 -7.99
N ARG A 66 9.92 16.05 -7.91
CA ARG A 66 10.82 15.08 -8.56
C ARG A 66 10.02 14.21 -9.50
N ILE A 67 10.47 14.09 -10.73
CA ILE A 67 9.86 13.28 -11.76
C ILE A 67 10.62 11.97 -11.90
N TYR A 68 9.88 10.88 -11.95
CA TYR A 68 10.38 9.52 -12.14
C TYR A 68 9.78 8.95 -13.41
N SER A 69 10.61 8.51 -14.32
CA SER A 69 10.25 7.78 -15.54
C SER A 69 10.57 6.30 -15.42
N ASP A 70 10.13 5.53 -16.39
CA ASP A 70 10.44 4.11 -16.53
C ASP A 70 10.04 3.26 -15.31
N LEU A 71 8.92 3.61 -14.70
CA LEU A 71 8.37 2.85 -13.59
C LEU A 71 7.83 1.50 -14.08
N SER A 72 8.13 0.47 -13.30
CA SER A 72 7.56 -0.86 -13.54
C SER A 72 6.03 -0.82 -13.50
N SER A 73 5.41 -1.39 -14.52
CA SER A 73 3.94 -1.40 -14.65
C SER A 73 3.23 -2.21 -13.56
N ASN A 74 3.91 -3.15 -12.92
CA ASN A 74 3.34 -4.09 -11.96
C ASN A 74 3.73 -3.81 -10.50
N LEU A 75 4.48 -2.74 -10.23
CA LEU A 75 4.89 -2.35 -8.88
C LEU A 75 4.35 -0.96 -8.53
N LEU A 76 3.82 -0.81 -7.34
CA LEU A 76 3.42 0.49 -6.81
C LEU A 76 4.63 1.41 -6.66
N PHE A 77 4.47 2.67 -7.03
CA PHE A 77 5.51 3.69 -6.90
C PHE A 77 5.84 3.98 -5.43
N LEU A 78 4.83 3.89 -4.55
CA LEU A 78 5.02 3.99 -3.11
C LEU A 78 6.14 3.08 -2.59
N ARG A 79 6.29 1.89 -3.16
CA ARG A 79 7.37 0.96 -2.78
C ARG A 79 8.76 1.52 -3.10
N ARG A 80 8.90 2.24 -4.21
CA ARG A 80 10.17 2.89 -4.60
C ARG A 80 10.45 4.10 -3.72
N LEU A 81 9.42 4.89 -3.43
CA LEU A 81 9.56 6.10 -2.61
C LEU A 81 9.95 5.84 -1.16
N TYR A 82 9.64 4.66 -0.63
CA TYR A 82 10.08 4.31 0.72
C TYR A 82 11.59 4.48 0.93
N PHE A 83 12.37 4.31 -0.12
CA PHE A 83 13.83 4.50 -0.09
C PHE A 83 14.25 5.94 -0.41
N ASP A 84 13.31 6.83 -0.71
CA ASP A 84 13.59 8.26 -0.91
C ASP A 84 13.76 8.95 0.45
N THR A 85 14.85 9.72 0.59
CA THR A 85 15.18 10.38 1.85
C THR A 85 14.14 11.39 2.30
N HIS A 86 13.44 12.06 1.37
CA HIS A 86 12.39 13.03 1.72
C HIS A 86 11.16 12.34 2.28
N PHE A 87 10.75 11.23 1.68
CA PHE A 87 9.66 10.41 2.19
C PHE A 87 9.98 9.88 3.58
N TYR A 88 11.16 9.32 3.76
CA TYR A 88 11.59 8.72 5.02
C TYR A 88 11.75 9.72 6.16
N LYS A 89 12.18 10.96 5.87
CA LYS A 89 12.33 12.03 6.85
C LYS A 89 11.00 12.60 7.35
N ASN A 90 9.92 12.46 6.59
CA ASN A 90 8.60 12.86 7.05
C ASN A 90 8.10 11.87 8.10
N GLU A 91 7.95 12.32 9.34
CA GLU A 91 7.58 11.47 10.47
C GLU A 91 6.22 10.80 10.28
N ILE A 92 5.22 11.51 9.76
CA ILE A 92 3.88 10.99 9.52
C ILE A 92 3.89 9.90 8.43
N LEU A 93 4.56 10.18 7.32
CA LEU A 93 4.68 9.20 6.22
C LEU A 93 5.46 7.96 6.66
N ASN A 94 6.50 8.14 7.46
CA ASN A 94 7.28 7.02 7.98
C ASN A 94 6.47 6.16 8.96
N LYS A 95 5.71 6.78 9.88
CA LYS A 95 4.78 6.06 10.78
C LYS A 95 3.73 5.29 9.98
N TRP A 96 3.10 5.94 9.00
CA TRP A 96 2.11 5.31 8.14
C TRP A 96 2.67 4.13 7.35
N TYR A 97 3.82 4.31 6.72
CA TYR A 97 4.45 3.24 5.95
C TYR A 97 4.90 2.07 6.83
N SER A 98 5.39 2.36 8.02
CA SER A 98 5.74 1.34 9.02
C SER A 98 4.51 0.54 9.45
N PHE A 99 3.35 1.19 9.57
CA PHE A 99 2.07 0.50 9.79
C PHE A 99 1.74 -0.43 8.61
N LEU A 100 1.84 0.04 7.36
CA LEU A 100 1.59 -0.78 6.18
C LEU A 100 2.52 -2.00 6.10
N LYS A 101 3.80 -1.84 6.41
CA LYS A 101 4.77 -2.95 6.45
C LYS A 101 4.41 -4.03 7.47
N ARG A 102 3.81 -3.64 8.58
CA ARG A 102 3.37 -4.58 9.63
C ARG A 102 1.99 -5.16 9.36
N SER A 103 1.28 -4.65 8.37
CA SER A 103 -0.06 -5.13 8.01
C SER A 103 0.00 -6.57 7.50
N VAL A 104 -1.06 -7.28 7.78
CA VAL A 104 -1.21 -8.69 7.40
C VAL A 104 -2.24 -8.81 6.31
N TYR A 105 -1.92 -9.54 5.27
CA TYR A 105 -2.87 -9.92 4.25
C TYR A 105 -3.41 -11.32 4.55
N ILE A 106 -4.73 -11.44 4.64
CA ILE A 106 -5.40 -12.72 4.86
C ILE A 106 -6.01 -13.18 3.55
N ASN A 107 -5.51 -14.28 3.01
CA ASN A 107 -6.14 -14.94 1.87
C ASN A 107 -7.13 -16.00 2.39
N CYS A 108 -8.41 -15.63 2.39
CA CYS A 108 -9.48 -16.50 2.88
C CYS A 108 -9.62 -17.79 2.07
N ASN A 109 -9.29 -17.77 0.77
CA ASN A 109 -9.41 -18.93 -0.09
C ASN A 109 -8.35 -20.00 0.20
N THR A 110 -7.14 -19.57 0.50
CA THR A 110 -6.01 -20.47 0.81
C THR A 110 -5.76 -20.61 2.30
N ARG A 111 -6.52 -19.90 3.14
CA ARG A 111 -6.31 -19.79 4.59
C ARG A 111 -4.88 -19.44 4.98
N GLN A 112 -4.26 -18.55 4.20
CA GLN A 112 -2.89 -18.11 4.42
C GLN A 112 -2.87 -16.67 4.91
N ILE A 113 -1.95 -16.38 5.83
CA ILE A 113 -1.64 -15.04 6.30
C ILE A 113 -0.25 -14.71 5.79
N ILE A 114 -0.16 -13.59 5.05
CA ILE A 114 1.10 -13.08 4.53
C ILE A 114 1.46 -11.84 5.34
N ASN A 115 2.60 -11.86 6.00
CA ASN A 115 3.19 -10.70 6.63
C ASN A 115 4.45 -10.32 5.86
N TYR A 116 4.43 -9.14 5.26
CA TYR A 116 5.54 -8.67 4.43
C TYR A 116 6.81 -8.34 5.21
N ASP A 117 6.69 -8.03 6.50
CA ASP A 117 7.84 -7.66 7.32
C ASP A 117 8.76 -8.86 7.62
N ASN A 118 8.22 -10.06 7.64
CA ASN A 118 8.95 -11.27 8.00
C ASN A 118 9.08 -12.30 6.88
N ASN A 119 8.58 -12.03 5.68
CA ASN A 119 8.50 -13.00 4.57
C ASN A 119 7.86 -14.35 4.97
N VAL A 120 7.01 -14.34 5.99
CA VAL A 120 6.46 -15.57 6.54
C VAL A 120 5.07 -15.80 5.96
N ASN A 121 4.96 -16.83 5.15
CA ASN A 121 3.68 -17.35 4.70
C ASN A 121 3.25 -18.44 5.69
N LEU A 122 2.47 -18.06 6.70
CA LEU A 122 1.97 -18.99 7.72
C LEU A 122 0.51 -19.35 7.46
N GLY A 123 0.12 -20.57 7.79
CA GLY A 123 -1.29 -20.90 7.97
C GLY A 123 -1.92 -20.04 9.06
N ILE A 124 -3.21 -19.71 8.91
CA ILE A 124 -3.94 -18.87 9.88
C ILE A 124 -3.77 -19.38 11.31
N ASP A 125 -3.87 -20.70 11.50
CA ASP A 125 -3.77 -21.32 12.83
C ASP A 125 -2.36 -21.17 13.45
N GLU A 126 -1.32 -21.28 12.65
CA GLU A 126 0.06 -21.07 13.11
C GLU A 126 0.34 -19.62 13.45
N TYR A 127 -0.17 -18.69 12.64
CA TYR A 127 -0.02 -17.25 12.90
C TYR A 127 -0.70 -16.82 14.21
N LEU A 128 -1.93 -17.29 14.43
CA LEU A 128 -2.69 -16.99 15.63
C LEU A 128 -2.02 -17.57 16.88
N LYS A 129 -1.48 -18.77 16.80
CA LYS A 129 -0.69 -19.38 17.88
C LYS A 129 0.57 -18.57 18.21
N LYS A 130 1.35 -18.17 17.21
CA LYS A 130 2.58 -17.38 17.41
C LYS A 130 2.33 -16.01 18.02
N LYS A 131 1.20 -15.35 17.70
CA LYS A 131 0.87 -14.02 18.22
C LYS A 131 0.09 -14.03 19.53
N ASN A 132 -0.19 -15.20 20.11
CA ASN A 132 -1.05 -15.34 21.31
C ASN A 132 -2.42 -14.66 21.18
N ILE A 133 -2.91 -14.50 19.95
CA ILE A 133 -4.17 -13.79 19.64
C ILE A 133 -5.37 -14.62 20.07
N LEU A 134 -5.21 -15.95 20.18
CA LEU A 134 -6.28 -16.85 20.64
C LEU A 134 -6.77 -16.55 22.07
N THR A 135 -5.97 -15.89 22.89
CA THR A 135 -6.36 -15.52 24.26
C THR A 135 -7.37 -14.36 24.29
N PHE A 136 -7.48 -13.58 23.21
CA PHE A 136 -8.35 -12.40 23.15
C PHE A 136 -9.73 -12.69 22.54
N LEU A 137 -9.89 -13.74 21.76
CA LEU A 137 -11.15 -14.07 21.06
C LEU A 137 -12.05 -15.05 21.84
N LEU A 138 -11.60 -15.55 22.98
CA LEU A 138 -12.34 -16.52 23.82
C LEU A 138 -12.74 -15.96 25.20
N ARG A 139 -12.78 -14.65 25.36
CA ARG A 139 -13.35 -13.98 26.56
C ARG A 139 -14.57 -13.20 26.22
#